data_56e471ddfca32c7756457dc6641b988c
#
_entry.id   56e471ddfca32c7756457dc6641b988c
#
_cell.length_a   1.000
_cell.length_b   1.000
_cell.length_c   1.000
_cell.angle_alpha   90.00
_cell.angle_beta   90.00
_cell.angle_gamma   90.00
#
_symmetry.space_group_name_H-M   'P 1'
#
loop_
_entity.id
_entity.type
_entity.pdbx_description
1 polymer ?
#
loop_
_entity_poly.entity_id
_entity_poly.type
_entity_poly.pdbx_seq_one_letter_code
_entity_poly.pdbx_strand_id
1 'polypeptide(L)'
;FGPILNFEYCETVMNMELTSILPWAIFAVCTIGVWAIITAFSKEENRATERLAELRDPGSRDKKKKSAPVMGKLFEKAAPALSKALGTKSELEENELRVRLANAGYNQSNAAQMYLAIKVTMLGIGTLFGGGFGMLAYGATQKGYFSIAIAAGVCFYLPELVLRIMASSRKEKIFLSLPDALDLLVVCVEAGLGLDAGMRRISEELSDTHKELCEEINLCNMQLQMGRVRRDVLHDLGIRTGVDDVRALSAILIQAERFGSSIAQALRVQSEAMRVKRRQMAEEKAQKTAVQMLFPMVLFIFPGIFVVLVGPAAIKMMEAGVA
;
A
#
# COMPACT_ATOMS: atom_id res chain seq x y z
N PHE A 1 -26.69 -56.01 14.97
CA PHE A 1 -26.64 -54.65 15.56
C PHE A 1 -25.19 -54.22 15.79
N GLY A 2 -24.43 -53.84 14.74
CA GLY A 2 -23.03 -53.44 14.94
C GLY A 2 -22.23 -52.81 13.79
N PRO A 3 -22.73 -52.50 12.58
CA PRO A 3 -21.89 -51.75 11.64
C PRO A 3 -22.36 -50.31 11.30
N ILE A 4 -23.51 -49.85 11.79
CA ILE A 4 -24.09 -48.57 11.38
C ILE A 4 -23.54 -47.39 12.20
N LEU A 5 -23.08 -47.63 13.41
CA LEU A 5 -22.54 -46.60 14.34
C LEU A 5 -21.14 -46.08 13.97
N ASN A 6 -20.38 -46.85 13.20
CA ASN A 6 -19.01 -46.40 12.79
C ASN A 6 -18.99 -45.45 11.60
N PHE A 7 -20.04 -45.37 10.79
CA PHE A 7 -20.08 -44.50 9.63
C PHE A 7 -20.42 -43.05 10.01
N GLU A 8 -21.37 -42.84 10.92
CA GLU A 8 -21.74 -41.48 11.42
C GLU A 8 -20.62 -40.85 12.27
N TYR A 9 -19.89 -41.66 13.04
CA TYR A 9 -18.75 -41.17 13.83
C TYR A 9 -17.56 -40.76 12.92
N CYS A 10 -17.33 -41.47 11.84
CA CYS A 10 -16.28 -41.12 10.90
C CYS A 10 -16.58 -39.83 10.10
N GLU A 11 -17.86 -39.62 9.74
CA GLU A 11 -18.32 -38.39 9.08
C GLU A 11 -18.28 -37.17 10.00
N THR A 12 -18.65 -37.30 11.28
CA THR A 12 -18.59 -36.21 12.26
C THR A 12 -17.18 -35.84 12.67
N VAL A 13 -16.27 -36.81 12.80
CA VAL A 13 -14.87 -36.55 13.12
C VAL A 13 -14.15 -35.93 11.91
N MET A 14 -14.42 -36.38 10.70
CA MET A 14 -13.85 -35.82 9.46
C MET A 14 -14.37 -34.41 9.20
N ASN A 15 -15.62 -34.11 9.49
CA ASN A 15 -16.19 -32.76 9.41
C ASN A 15 -15.63 -31.80 10.49
N MET A 16 -15.31 -32.31 11.69
CA MET A 16 -14.75 -31.50 12.77
C MET A 16 -13.28 -31.12 12.51
N GLU A 17 -12.49 -32.02 11.88
CA GLU A 17 -11.12 -31.68 11.45
C GLU A 17 -11.11 -30.71 10.25
N LEU A 18 -12.02 -30.91 9.28
CA LEU A 18 -12.13 -30.03 8.12
C LEU A 18 -12.53 -28.59 8.52
N THR A 19 -13.42 -28.42 9.51
CA THR A 19 -13.83 -27.07 9.99
C THR A 19 -12.70 -26.33 10.72
N SER A 20 -11.76 -27.05 11.34
CA SER A 20 -10.60 -26.43 12.00
C SER A 20 -9.53 -25.99 10.99
N ILE A 21 -9.44 -26.64 9.82
CA ILE A 21 -8.46 -26.33 8.76
C ILE A 21 -8.92 -25.16 7.87
N LEU A 22 -10.25 -24.90 7.81
CA LEU A 22 -10.84 -23.84 6.98
C LEU A 22 -10.22 -22.45 7.19
N PRO A 23 -10.09 -21.90 8.42
CA PRO A 23 -9.49 -20.60 8.63
C PRO A 23 -8.01 -20.56 8.24
N TRP A 24 -7.27 -21.65 8.40
CA TRP A 24 -5.87 -21.76 8.00
C TRP A 24 -5.71 -21.80 6.48
N ALA A 25 -6.60 -22.48 5.76
CA ALA A 25 -6.60 -22.50 4.30
C ALA A 25 -6.92 -21.12 3.71
N ILE A 26 -7.91 -20.41 4.27
CA ILE A 26 -8.22 -19.02 3.87
C ILE A 26 -7.02 -18.12 4.14
N PHE A 27 -6.38 -18.23 5.30
CA PHE A 27 -5.20 -17.46 5.66
C PHE A 27 -4.04 -17.76 4.69
N ALA A 28 -3.78 -19.03 4.36
CA ALA A 28 -2.73 -19.41 3.41
C ALA A 28 -2.98 -18.85 2.00
N VAL A 29 -4.22 -18.89 1.51
CA VAL A 29 -4.59 -18.31 0.21
C VAL A 29 -4.43 -16.79 0.22
N CYS A 30 -4.84 -16.12 1.29
CA CYS A 30 -4.65 -14.68 1.44
C CYS A 30 -3.16 -14.31 1.47
N THR A 31 -2.33 -15.07 2.21
CA THR A 31 -0.87 -14.81 2.27
C THR A 31 -0.17 -15.06 0.95
N ILE A 32 -0.51 -16.14 0.24
CA ILE A 32 0.00 -16.42 -1.11
C ILE A 32 -0.45 -15.34 -2.10
N GLY A 33 -1.69 -14.88 -1.99
CA GLY A 33 -2.23 -13.79 -2.80
C GLY A 33 -1.50 -12.47 -2.57
N VAL A 34 -1.29 -12.08 -1.31
CA VAL A 34 -0.49 -10.90 -0.94
C VAL A 34 0.93 -11.04 -1.45
N TRP A 35 1.56 -12.20 -1.26
CA TRP A 35 2.91 -12.46 -1.73
C TRP A 35 3.01 -12.41 -3.26
N ALA A 36 2.03 -12.95 -3.99
CA ALA A 36 1.97 -12.87 -5.44
C ALA A 36 1.78 -11.44 -5.94
N ILE A 37 0.98 -10.62 -5.26
CA ILE A 37 0.81 -9.20 -5.57
C ILE A 37 2.13 -8.46 -5.33
N ILE A 38 2.74 -8.62 -4.16
CA ILE A 38 4.01 -7.97 -3.82
C ILE A 38 5.10 -8.37 -4.82
N THR A 39 5.21 -9.65 -5.20
CA THR A 39 6.20 -10.11 -6.19
C THR A 39 5.89 -9.63 -7.59
N ALA A 40 4.62 -9.53 -7.99
CA ALA A 40 4.24 -8.98 -9.29
C ALA A 40 4.59 -7.49 -9.40
N PHE A 41 4.38 -6.73 -8.32
CA PHE A 41 4.74 -5.33 -8.25
C PHE A 41 6.24 -5.09 -8.03
N SER A 42 6.93 -5.92 -7.26
CA SER A 42 8.38 -5.81 -7.01
C SER A 42 9.25 -6.16 -8.24
N LYS A 43 8.71 -6.93 -9.20
CA LYS A 43 9.47 -7.42 -10.36
C LYS A 43 9.76 -6.35 -11.41
N GLU A 44 9.17 -5.16 -11.33
CA GLU A 44 9.39 -4.07 -12.29
C GLU A 44 10.69 -3.29 -12.07
N GLU A 45 11.22 -3.26 -10.86
CA GLU A 45 12.49 -2.59 -10.56
C GLU A 45 13.70 -3.20 -11.30
N ASN A 46 13.61 -4.47 -11.66
CA ASN A 46 14.70 -5.18 -12.35
C ASN A 46 14.71 -5.01 -13.89
N ARG A 47 13.67 -4.42 -14.49
CA ARG A 47 13.62 -4.25 -15.97
C ARG A 47 14.56 -3.15 -16.49
N ALA A 48 14.84 -2.14 -15.70
CA ALA A 48 15.79 -1.08 -16.06
C ALA A 48 17.24 -1.61 -16.04
N THR A 49 17.58 -2.41 -15.03
CA THR A 49 18.89 -3.07 -14.92
C THR A 49 19.06 -4.18 -15.98
N GLU A 50 17.99 -4.84 -16.37
CA GLU A 50 17.99 -5.86 -17.42
C GLU A 50 18.19 -5.25 -18.82
N ARG A 51 17.62 -4.07 -19.09
CA ARG A 51 17.87 -3.31 -20.33
C ARG A 51 19.28 -2.76 -20.39
N LEU A 52 19.84 -2.30 -19.28
CA LEU A 52 21.24 -1.87 -19.19
C LEU A 52 22.21 -3.04 -19.38
N ALA A 53 21.91 -4.22 -18.86
CA ALA A 53 22.69 -5.44 -19.10
C ALA A 53 22.59 -5.92 -20.56
N GLU A 54 21.43 -5.73 -21.20
CA GLU A 54 21.20 -6.08 -22.61
C GLU A 54 21.97 -5.18 -23.58
N LEU A 55 22.19 -3.92 -23.21
CA LEU A 55 23.03 -2.98 -23.98
C LEU A 55 24.54 -3.25 -23.81
N ARG A 56 24.92 -3.90 -22.70
CA ARG A 56 26.32 -4.22 -22.41
C ARG A 56 26.80 -5.51 -23.07
N ASP A 57 25.91 -6.42 -23.43
CA ASP A 57 26.26 -7.69 -24.10
C ASP A 57 25.18 -8.10 -25.13
N PRO A 58 25.36 -7.70 -26.42
CA PRO A 58 24.40 -7.98 -27.49
C PRO A 58 24.25 -9.46 -27.86
N GLY A 59 25.18 -10.32 -27.41
CA GLY A 59 25.24 -11.75 -27.79
C GLY A 59 24.30 -12.67 -26.98
N SER A 60 23.63 -12.17 -25.92
CA SER A 60 22.81 -13.00 -25.03
C SER A 60 21.34 -13.13 -25.45
N ARG A 61 20.95 -12.52 -26.58
CA ARG A 61 19.55 -12.48 -27.07
C ARG A 61 18.89 -13.83 -27.30
N ASP A 62 19.65 -14.82 -27.74
CA ASP A 62 19.07 -16.10 -28.18
C ASP A 62 18.82 -17.12 -27.06
N LYS A 63 19.48 -16.97 -25.90
CA LYS A 63 19.34 -17.95 -24.79
C LYS A 63 18.22 -17.65 -23.81
N LYS A 64 17.74 -16.40 -23.69
CA LYS A 64 16.73 -15.98 -22.71
C LYS A 64 15.27 -16.01 -23.21
N LYS A 65 15.04 -16.14 -24.50
CA LYS A 65 13.68 -16.24 -25.07
C LYS A 65 12.89 -17.50 -24.66
N LYS A 66 13.55 -18.49 -24.06
CA LYS A 66 12.92 -19.77 -23.68
C LYS A 66 12.43 -19.89 -22.24
N SER A 67 12.68 -18.92 -21.36
CA SER A 67 12.33 -19.04 -19.94
C SER A 67 11.47 -17.91 -19.36
N ALA A 68 10.77 -17.13 -20.20
CA ALA A 68 9.73 -16.24 -19.70
C ALA A 68 8.54 -17.08 -19.21
N PRO A 69 8.08 -16.95 -17.96
CA PRO A 69 6.98 -17.74 -17.45
C PRO A 69 5.73 -17.48 -18.31
N VAL A 70 5.16 -18.56 -18.82
CA VAL A 70 3.96 -18.59 -19.69
C VAL A 70 2.81 -17.75 -19.08
N MET A 71 2.76 -17.66 -17.77
CA MET A 71 1.81 -16.87 -16.97
C MET A 71 1.85 -15.36 -17.27
N GLY A 72 3.03 -14.75 -17.46
CA GLY A 72 3.14 -13.32 -17.75
C GLY A 72 2.58 -12.93 -19.13
N LYS A 73 2.76 -13.78 -20.14
CA LYS A 73 2.23 -13.55 -21.50
C LYS A 73 0.70 -13.82 -21.59
N LEU A 74 0.17 -14.75 -20.79
CA LEU A 74 -1.26 -14.97 -20.66
C LEU A 74 -1.94 -13.79 -19.96
N PHE A 75 -1.32 -13.22 -18.93
CA PHE A 75 -1.81 -12.04 -18.23
C PHE A 75 -1.84 -10.79 -19.13
N GLU A 76 -0.80 -10.56 -19.92
CA GLU A 76 -0.71 -9.44 -20.85
C GLU A 76 -1.75 -9.50 -21.97
N LYS A 77 -2.10 -10.70 -22.43
CA LYS A 77 -3.18 -10.90 -23.42
C LYS A 77 -4.59 -10.89 -22.82
N ALA A 78 -4.75 -11.33 -21.57
CA ALA A 78 -6.04 -11.37 -20.89
C ALA A 78 -6.44 -10.01 -20.27
N ALA A 79 -5.46 -9.19 -19.88
CA ALA A 79 -5.71 -7.88 -19.25
C ALA A 79 -6.69 -6.97 -20.00
N PRO A 80 -6.57 -6.74 -21.33
CA PRO A 80 -7.51 -5.87 -22.05
C PRO A 80 -8.91 -6.47 -22.21
N ALA A 81 -9.04 -7.80 -22.22
CA ALA A 81 -10.35 -8.46 -22.29
C ALA A 81 -11.06 -8.45 -20.92
N LEU A 82 -10.31 -8.61 -19.84
CA LEU A 82 -10.82 -8.54 -18.47
C LEU A 82 -11.18 -7.12 -18.04
N SER A 83 -10.42 -6.11 -18.45
CA SER A 83 -10.74 -4.70 -18.16
C SER A 83 -12.01 -4.23 -18.86
N LYS A 84 -12.28 -4.75 -20.09
CA LYS A 84 -13.55 -4.52 -20.77
C LYS A 84 -14.76 -5.17 -20.08
N ALA A 85 -14.59 -6.31 -19.44
CA ALA A 85 -15.65 -7.01 -18.72
C ALA A 85 -16.04 -6.34 -17.40
N LEU A 86 -15.09 -5.67 -16.74
CA LEU A 86 -15.32 -4.91 -15.50
C LEU A 86 -15.75 -3.46 -15.75
N GLY A 87 -15.79 -3.02 -17.03
CA GLY A 87 -16.23 -1.74 -17.51
C GLY A 87 -16.16 -0.63 -16.46
N THR A 88 -15.03 0.06 -16.35
CA THR A 88 -14.99 1.35 -15.66
C THR A 88 -16.00 2.27 -16.34
N LYS A 89 -17.16 2.41 -15.73
CA LYS A 89 -18.32 3.13 -16.27
C LYS A 89 -18.11 4.63 -16.41
N SER A 90 -16.98 5.17 -15.94
CA SER A 90 -16.72 6.60 -15.94
C SER A 90 -15.24 6.88 -16.13
N GLU A 91 -14.90 7.76 -17.06
CA GLU A 91 -13.53 8.32 -17.21
C GLU A 91 -13.00 8.91 -15.88
N LEU A 92 -13.89 9.37 -15.02
CA LEU A 92 -13.56 9.90 -13.69
C LEU A 92 -12.99 8.81 -12.76
N GLU A 93 -13.60 7.62 -12.75
CA GLU A 93 -13.09 6.49 -11.93
C GLU A 93 -11.73 5.99 -12.41
N GLU A 94 -11.51 5.96 -13.71
CA GLU A 94 -10.21 5.58 -14.28
C GLU A 94 -9.13 6.60 -13.93
N ASN A 95 -9.46 7.89 -13.98
CA ASN A 95 -8.53 8.95 -13.57
C ASN A 95 -8.22 8.89 -12.06
N GLU A 96 -9.20 8.63 -11.21
CA GLU A 96 -8.96 8.43 -9.77
C GLU A 96 -8.06 7.22 -9.50
N LEU A 97 -8.30 6.09 -10.17
CA LEU A 97 -7.46 4.90 -10.04
C LEU A 97 -6.03 5.16 -10.50
N ARG A 98 -5.85 5.90 -11.61
CA ARG A 98 -4.53 6.31 -12.10
C ARG A 98 -3.78 7.16 -11.07
N VAL A 99 -4.47 8.14 -10.45
CA VAL A 99 -3.88 8.97 -9.40
C VAL A 99 -3.52 8.14 -8.16
N ARG A 100 -4.38 7.23 -7.72
CA ARG A 100 -4.10 6.33 -6.59
C ARG A 100 -2.88 5.42 -6.86
N LEU A 101 -2.77 4.89 -8.08
CA LEU A 101 -1.63 4.07 -8.50
C LEU A 101 -0.34 4.91 -8.61
N ALA A 102 -0.43 6.13 -9.14
CA ALA A 102 0.69 7.06 -9.17
C ALA A 102 1.19 7.39 -7.75
N ASN A 103 0.28 7.62 -6.80
CA ASN A 103 0.62 7.83 -5.38
C ASN A 103 1.35 6.63 -4.75
N ALA A 104 1.09 5.41 -5.25
CA ALA A 104 1.81 4.20 -4.84
C ALA A 104 3.14 4.01 -5.60
N GLY A 105 3.43 4.85 -6.61
CA GLY A 105 4.66 4.80 -7.41
C GLY A 105 4.52 4.14 -8.78
N TYR A 106 3.32 3.72 -9.17
CA TYR A 106 3.07 3.05 -10.45
C TYR A 106 2.63 4.06 -11.51
N ASN A 107 3.61 4.73 -12.14
CA ASN A 107 3.39 5.77 -13.15
C ASN A 107 3.24 5.25 -14.59
N GLN A 108 3.10 3.92 -14.78
CA GLN A 108 2.97 3.33 -16.13
C GLN A 108 1.56 3.56 -16.70
N SER A 109 1.48 3.79 -18.01
CA SER A 109 0.20 3.97 -18.72
C SER A 109 -0.75 2.78 -18.58
N ASN A 110 -0.20 1.57 -18.40
CA ASN A 110 -0.96 0.32 -18.28
C ASN A 110 -1.24 -0.08 -16.81
N ALA A 111 -0.81 0.72 -15.82
CA ALA A 111 -0.93 0.36 -14.40
C ALA A 111 -2.40 0.14 -13.98
N ALA A 112 -3.33 0.96 -14.46
CA ALA A 112 -4.75 0.82 -14.15
C ALA A 112 -5.33 -0.50 -14.70
N GLN A 113 -4.98 -0.88 -15.94
CA GLN A 113 -5.43 -2.13 -16.55
C GLN A 113 -4.85 -3.35 -15.84
N MET A 114 -3.57 -3.28 -15.45
CA MET A 114 -2.89 -4.34 -14.72
C MET A 114 -3.48 -4.51 -13.31
N TYR A 115 -3.80 -3.43 -12.62
CA TYR A 115 -4.47 -3.46 -11.32
C TYR A 115 -5.87 -4.10 -11.41
N LEU A 116 -6.67 -3.74 -12.41
CA LEU A 116 -7.98 -4.34 -12.65
C LEU A 116 -7.85 -5.85 -12.96
N ALA A 117 -6.87 -6.23 -13.77
CA ALA A 117 -6.61 -7.64 -14.05
C ALA A 117 -6.24 -8.44 -12.79
N ILE A 118 -5.41 -7.87 -11.90
CA ILE A 118 -5.07 -8.48 -10.61
C ILE A 118 -6.32 -8.61 -9.72
N LYS A 119 -7.18 -7.58 -9.69
CA LYS A 119 -8.42 -7.59 -8.90
C LYS A 119 -9.38 -8.69 -9.35
N VAL A 120 -9.52 -8.90 -10.66
CA VAL A 120 -10.38 -9.98 -11.22
C VAL A 120 -9.80 -11.35 -10.99
N THR A 121 -8.51 -11.53 -11.19
CA THR A 121 -7.86 -12.83 -10.90
C THR A 121 -7.94 -13.19 -9.44
N MET A 122 -7.79 -12.23 -8.52
CA MET A 122 -7.97 -12.46 -7.09
C MET A 122 -9.40 -12.84 -6.73
N LEU A 123 -10.39 -12.22 -7.37
CA LEU A 123 -11.79 -12.61 -7.21
C LEU A 123 -12.03 -14.04 -7.72
N GLY A 124 -11.45 -14.40 -8.89
CA GLY A 124 -11.54 -15.75 -9.44
C GLY A 124 -10.89 -16.81 -8.53
N ILE A 125 -9.73 -16.50 -7.97
CA ILE A 125 -9.04 -17.36 -7.01
C ILE A 125 -9.88 -17.50 -5.73
N GLY A 126 -10.41 -16.40 -5.19
CA GLY A 126 -11.27 -16.41 -4.00
C GLY A 126 -12.54 -17.23 -4.18
N THR A 127 -13.19 -17.15 -5.35
CA THR A 127 -14.39 -17.96 -5.65
C THR A 127 -14.06 -19.43 -5.86
N LEU A 128 -12.95 -19.78 -6.53
CA LEU A 128 -12.53 -21.16 -6.74
C LEU A 128 -12.13 -21.85 -5.43
N PHE A 129 -11.30 -21.21 -4.61
CA PHE A 129 -10.85 -21.79 -3.35
C PHE A 129 -11.95 -21.72 -2.27
N GLY A 130 -12.64 -20.59 -2.11
CA GLY A 130 -13.76 -20.47 -1.18
C GLY A 130 -14.94 -21.34 -1.58
N GLY A 131 -15.22 -21.45 -2.89
CA GLY A 131 -16.26 -22.31 -3.43
C GLY A 131 -15.93 -23.79 -3.36
N GLY A 132 -14.74 -24.18 -3.82
CA GLY A 132 -14.29 -25.57 -3.80
C GLY A 132 -14.23 -26.11 -2.37
N PHE A 133 -13.64 -25.39 -1.45
CA PHE A 133 -13.49 -25.81 -0.06
C PHE A 133 -14.81 -25.69 0.73
N GLY A 134 -15.58 -24.61 0.53
CA GLY A 134 -16.87 -24.43 1.18
C GLY A 134 -17.91 -25.49 0.79
N MET A 135 -17.94 -25.89 -0.50
CA MET A 135 -18.79 -26.99 -0.96
C MET A 135 -18.33 -28.36 -0.44
N LEU A 136 -17.02 -28.60 -0.36
CA LEU A 136 -16.47 -29.85 0.19
C LEU A 136 -16.75 -29.99 1.70
N ALA A 137 -16.66 -28.89 2.46
CA ALA A 137 -16.81 -28.90 3.92
C ALA A 137 -18.27 -28.88 4.39
N TYR A 138 -19.13 -28.12 3.71
CA TYR A 138 -20.52 -27.87 4.16
C TYR A 138 -21.59 -28.36 3.18
N GLY A 139 -21.19 -28.98 2.05
CA GLY A 139 -22.10 -29.36 0.99
C GLY A 139 -22.80 -28.16 0.36
N ALA A 140 -23.85 -28.40 -0.44
CA ALA A 140 -24.69 -27.34 -1.04
C ALA A 140 -25.68 -26.74 -0.02
N THR A 141 -25.19 -26.38 1.18
CA THR A 141 -25.97 -25.81 2.27
C THR A 141 -25.80 -24.28 2.29
N GLN A 142 -26.76 -23.58 2.91
CA GLN A 142 -26.69 -22.12 3.06
C GLN A 142 -25.36 -21.62 3.67
N LYS A 143 -24.75 -22.39 4.58
CA LYS A 143 -23.42 -22.10 5.16
C LYS A 143 -22.28 -22.17 4.11
N GLY A 144 -22.37 -23.09 3.14
CA GLY A 144 -21.41 -23.18 2.04
C GLY A 144 -21.43 -21.92 1.15
N TYR A 145 -22.61 -21.41 0.80
CA TYR A 145 -22.72 -20.17 0.01
C TYR A 145 -22.20 -18.94 0.77
N PHE A 146 -22.41 -18.85 2.09
CA PHE A 146 -21.83 -17.78 2.92
C PHE A 146 -20.31 -17.82 2.93
N SER A 147 -19.70 -19.00 3.00
CA SER A 147 -18.23 -19.12 2.98
C SER A 147 -17.63 -18.67 1.64
N ILE A 148 -18.30 -18.98 0.53
CA ILE A 148 -17.91 -18.49 -0.80
C ILE A 148 -17.96 -16.96 -0.87
N ALA A 149 -19.07 -16.36 -0.41
CA ALA A 149 -19.26 -14.92 -0.45
C ALA A 149 -18.22 -14.18 0.41
N ILE A 150 -17.90 -14.71 1.60
CA ILE A 150 -16.90 -14.13 2.49
C ILE A 150 -15.51 -14.25 1.85
N ALA A 151 -15.11 -15.43 1.36
CA ALA A 151 -13.80 -15.64 0.75
C ALA A 151 -13.61 -14.77 -0.51
N ALA A 152 -14.61 -14.70 -1.39
CA ALA A 152 -14.58 -13.84 -2.56
C ALA A 152 -14.49 -12.36 -2.19
N GLY A 153 -15.25 -11.91 -1.18
CA GLY A 153 -15.22 -10.55 -0.67
C GLY A 153 -13.85 -10.17 -0.11
N VAL A 154 -13.26 -11.00 0.74
CA VAL A 154 -11.92 -10.79 1.30
C VAL A 154 -10.88 -10.70 0.19
N CYS A 155 -10.85 -11.65 -0.75
CA CYS A 155 -9.89 -11.65 -1.86
C CYS A 155 -10.06 -10.45 -2.79
N PHE A 156 -11.29 -9.95 -2.97
CA PHE A 156 -11.57 -8.77 -3.79
C PHE A 156 -11.09 -7.46 -3.15
N TYR A 157 -11.21 -7.32 -1.81
CA TYR A 157 -10.76 -6.12 -1.08
C TYR A 157 -9.26 -6.11 -0.78
N LEU A 158 -8.62 -7.28 -0.77
CA LEU A 158 -7.21 -7.44 -0.42
C LEU A 158 -6.26 -6.58 -1.30
N PRO A 159 -6.35 -6.56 -2.66
CA PRO A 159 -5.47 -5.72 -3.47
C PRO A 159 -5.68 -4.22 -3.21
N GLU A 160 -6.88 -3.78 -2.88
CA GLU A 160 -7.14 -2.38 -2.54
C GLU A 160 -6.52 -1.99 -1.20
N LEU A 161 -6.58 -2.88 -0.21
CA LEU A 161 -5.94 -2.67 1.08
C LEU A 161 -4.41 -2.56 0.94
N VAL A 162 -3.80 -3.48 0.17
CA VAL A 162 -2.36 -3.45 -0.11
C VAL A 162 -1.96 -2.16 -0.81
N LEU A 163 -2.71 -1.74 -1.84
CA LEU A 163 -2.44 -0.49 -2.54
C LEU A 163 -2.50 0.73 -1.60
N ARG A 164 -3.49 0.79 -0.71
CA ARG A 164 -3.62 1.87 0.29
C ARG A 164 -2.44 1.90 1.25
N ILE A 165 -2.00 0.75 1.75
CA ILE A 165 -0.85 0.65 2.67
C ILE A 165 0.43 1.11 1.96
N MET A 166 0.67 0.65 0.72
CA MET A 166 1.83 1.05 -0.07
C MET A 166 1.83 2.54 -0.38
N ALA A 167 0.70 3.10 -0.81
CA ALA A 167 0.56 4.53 -1.06
C ALA A 167 0.78 5.36 0.21
N SER A 168 0.22 4.94 1.37
CA SER A 168 0.41 5.61 2.64
C SER A 168 1.87 5.59 3.10
N SER A 169 2.53 4.45 3.01
CA SER A 169 3.96 4.30 3.35
C SER A 169 4.84 5.17 2.45
N ARG A 170 4.59 5.19 1.13
CA ARG A 170 5.33 6.05 0.20
C ARG A 170 5.12 7.53 0.48
N LYS A 171 3.87 7.97 0.75
CA LYS A 171 3.56 9.35 1.12
C LYS A 171 4.29 9.79 2.39
N GLU A 172 4.33 8.93 3.41
CA GLU A 172 5.06 9.20 4.66
C GLU A 172 6.56 9.37 4.41
N LYS A 173 7.17 8.50 3.60
CA LYS A 173 8.59 8.60 3.24
C LYS A 173 8.89 9.90 2.48
N ILE A 174 8.08 10.27 1.48
CA ILE A 174 8.22 11.53 0.74
C ILE A 174 8.06 12.72 1.68
N PHE A 175 7.08 12.70 2.56
CA PHE A 175 6.88 13.76 3.55
C PHE A 175 8.08 13.94 4.46
N LEU A 176 8.65 12.85 4.99
CA LEU A 176 9.81 12.88 5.88
C LEU A 176 11.11 13.33 5.18
N SER A 177 11.23 13.10 3.88
CA SER A 177 12.39 13.50 3.08
C SER A 177 12.31 14.94 2.56
N LEU A 178 11.12 15.55 2.57
CA LEU A 178 10.89 16.86 1.97
C LEU A 178 11.70 18.00 2.61
N PRO A 179 11.86 18.10 3.96
CA PRO A 179 12.67 19.15 4.56
C PRO A 179 14.13 19.12 4.09
N ASP A 180 14.73 17.94 4.02
CA ASP A 180 16.14 17.77 3.63
C ASP A 180 16.35 18.20 2.16
N ALA A 181 15.38 17.88 1.29
CA ALA A 181 15.40 18.32 -0.11
C ALA A 181 15.21 19.85 -0.23
N LEU A 182 14.34 20.43 0.58
CA LEU A 182 14.13 21.89 0.60
C LEU A 182 15.36 22.62 1.07
N ASP A 183 16.05 22.15 2.09
CA ASP A 183 17.28 22.76 2.59
C ASP A 183 18.35 22.79 1.52
N LEU A 184 18.55 21.66 0.81
CA LEU A 184 19.50 21.61 -0.29
C LEU A 184 19.07 22.53 -1.45
N LEU A 185 17.76 22.61 -1.73
CA LEU A 185 17.24 23.50 -2.76
C LEU A 185 17.47 24.97 -2.42
N VAL A 186 17.28 25.37 -1.17
CA VAL A 186 17.56 26.74 -0.67
C VAL A 186 19.02 27.08 -0.92
N VAL A 187 19.94 26.21 -0.51
CA VAL A 187 21.38 26.41 -0.71
C VAL A 187 21.73 26.54 -2.19
N CYS A 188 21.17 25.71 -3.06
CA CYS A 188 21.40 25.78 -4.50
C CYS A 188 20.91 27.09 -5.10
N VAL A 189 19.71 27.53 -4.73
CA VAL A 189 19.11 28.78 -5.26
C VAL A 189 19.84 30.00 -4.70
N GLU A 190 20.26 30.02 -3.44
CA GLU A 190 21.08 31.10 -2.84
C GLU A 190 22.48 31.17 -3.47
N ALA A 191 23.03 30.04 -3.90
CA ALA A 191 24.28 30.00 -4.67
C ALA A 191 24.12 30.47 -6.13
N GLY A 192 22.89 30.84 -6.55
CA GLY A 192 22.60 31.34 -7.90
C GLY A 192 22.24 30.27 -8.92
N LEU A 193 22.09 29.02 -8.52
CA LEU A 193 21.59 27.98 -9.41
C LEU A 193 20.10 28.19 -9.72
N GLY A 194 19.73 28.03 -10.98
CA GLY A 194 18.32 28.02 -11.36
C GLY A 194 17.56 26.83 -10.72
N LEU A 195 16.25 26.95 -10.57
CA LEU A 195 15.39 25.93 -9.94
C LEU A 195 15.58 24.54 -10.55
N ASP A 196 15.66 24.44 -11.88
CA ASP A 196 15.81 23.16 -12.58
C ASP A 196 17.18 22.51 -12.29
N ALA A 197 18.24 23.32 -12.22
CA ALA A 197 19.57 22.83 -11.83
C ALA A 197 19.60 22.40 -10.36
N GLY A 198 18.92 23.14 -9.47
CA GLY A 198 18.74 22.78 -8.07
C GLY A 198 17.99 21.46 -7.90
N MET A 199 16.87 21.26 -8.61
CA MET A 199 16.13 19.99 -8.58
C MET A 199 16.96 18.83 -9.09
N ARG A 200 17.79 19.02 -10.12
CA ARG A 200 18.73 17.99 -10.58
C ARG A 200 19.74 17.64 -9.49
N ARG A 201 20.34 18.65 -8.87
CA ARG A 201 21.31 18.44 -7.79
C ARG A 201 20.72 17.66 -6.62
N ILE A 202 19.46 17.95 -6.22
CA ILE A 202 18.75 17.21 -5.19
C ILE A 202 18.62 15.74 -5.58
N SER A 203 18.19 15.45 -6.81
CA SER A 203 18.00 14.07 -7.26
C SER A 203 19.30 13.27 -7.34
N GLU A 204 20.46 13.94 -7.54
CA GLU A 204 21.77 13.32 -7.52
C GLU A 204 22.27 13.05 -6.10
N GLU A 205 22.22 14.07 -5.23
CA GLU A 205 22.77 14.00 -3.86
C GLU A 205 21.96 13.14 -2.89
N LEU A 206 20.62 13.17 -3.01
CA LEU A 206 19.74 12.48 -2.10
C LEU A 206 19.22 11.12 -2.63
N SER A 207 19.71 10.69 -3.80
CA SER A 207 19.27 9.43 -4.44
C SER A 207 19.38 8.21 -3.53
N ASP A 208 20.45 8.12 -2.76
CA ASP A 208 20.74 6.98 -1.89
C ASP A 208 19.93 7.01 -0.59
N THR A 209 19.61 8.21 -0.10
CA THR A 209 18.93 8.40 1.19
C THR A 209 17.41 8.51 1.03
N HIS A 210 16.94 9.19 -0.01
CA HIS A 210 15.52 9.54 -0.23
C HIS A 210 15.03 9.14 -1.63
N LYS A 211 15.11 7.85 -1.93
CA LYS A 211 14.84 7.29 -3.25
C LYS A 211 13.47 7.70 -3.81
N GLU A 212 12.40 7.58 -3.01
CA GLU A 212 11.03 7.82 -3.45
C GLU A 212 10.80 9.29 -3.90
N LEU A 213 11.39 10.25 -3.19
CA LEU A 213 11.31 11.67 -3.56
C LEU A 213 12.18 11.98 -4.79
N CYS A 214 13.39 11.43 -4.83
CA CYS A 214 14.32 11.65 -5.93
C CYS A 214 13.83 11.08 -7.26
N GLU A 215 13.11 9.95 -7.25
CA GLU A 215 12.45 9.40 -8.44
C GLU A 215 11.42 10.36 -9.02
N GLU A 216 10.59 11.00 -8.19
CA GLU A 216 9.58 11.96 -8.62
C GLU A 216 10.21 13.27 -9.14
N ILE A 217 11.27 13.76 -8.46
CA ILE A 217 12.04 14.93 -8.91
C ILE A 217 12.76 14.65 -10.25
N ASN A 218 13.34 13.46 -10.39
CA ASN A 218 13.96 13.03 -11.64
C ASN A 218 12.96 12.98 -12.80
N LEU A 219 11.77 12.45 -12.54
CA LEU A 219 10.71 12.44 -13.54
C LEU A 219 10.30 13.86 -13.94
N CYS A 220 10.24 14.81 -12.98
CA CYS A 220 10.02 16.23 -13.29
C CYS A 220 11.13 16.80 -14.16
N ASN A 221 12.38 16.57 -13.82
CA ASN A 221 13.53 17.04 -14.60
C ASN A 221 13.50 16.50 -16.04
N MET A 222 13.17 15.22 -16.21
CA MET A 222 13.02 14.60 -17.52
C MET A 222 11.89 15.26 -18.33
N GLN A 223 10.74 15.53 -17.72
CA GLN A 223 9.62 16.19 -18.38
C GLN A 223 9.95 17.63 -18.78
N LEU A 224 10.68 18.37 -17.95
CA LEU A 224 11.17 19.72 -18.29
C LEU A 224 12.14 19.69 -19.45
N GLN A 225 13.07 18.73 -19.49
CA GLN A 225 13.99 18.54 -20.62
C GLN A 225 13.28 18.18 -21.92
N MET A 226 12.13 17.49 -21.84
CA MET A 226 11.25 17.22 -22.99
C MET A 226 10.47 18.44 -23.46
N GLY A 227 10.63 19.62 -22.83
CA GLY A 227 9.96 20.86 -23.20
C GLY A 227 8.55 21.03 -22.66
N ARG A 228 8.11 20.21 -21.68
CA ARG A 228 6.82 20.44 -21.01
C ARG A 228 6.85 21.75 -20.22
N VAL A 229 5.70 22.43 -20.15
CA VAL A 229 5.53 23.66 -19.38
C VAL A 229 5.80 23.38 -17.90
N ARG A 230 6.68 24.17 -17.29
CA ARG A 230 7.10 23.98 -15.87
C ARG A 230 5.93 23.97 -14.92
N ARG A 231 4.97 24.87 -15.10
CA ARG A 231 3.76 24.95 -14.30
C ARG A 231 3.01 23.61 -14.25
N ASP A 232 2.85 22.96 -15.39
CA ASP A 232 2.10 21.71 -15.49
C ASP A 232 2.89 20.55 -14.86
N VAL A 233 4.22 20.55 -15.05
CA VAL A 233 5.11 19.54 -14.45
C VAL A 233 5.10 19.63 -12.92
N LEU A 234 5.19 20.84 -12.35
CA LEU A 234 5.13 21.03 -10.90
C LEU A 234 3.73 20.71 -10.34
N HIS A 235 2.67 21.05 -11.06
CA HIS A 235 1.32 20.68 -10.66
C HIS A 235 1.14 19.16 -10.65
N ASP A 236 1.61 18.48 -11.70
CA ASP A 236 1.57 17.02 -11.79
C ASP A 236 2.39 16.36 -10.68
N LEU A 237 3.53 16.93 -10.27
CA LEU A 237 4.32 16.45 -9.13
C LEU A 237 3.48 16.39 -7.85
N GLY A 238 2.73 17.47 -7.55
CA GLY A 238 1.85 17.52 -6.39
C GLY A 238 0.72 16.47 -6.43
N ILE A 239 0.19 16.17 -7.62
CA ILE A 239 -0.85 15.14 -7.80
C ILE A 239 -0.26 13.73 -7.67
N ARG A 240 0.86 13.45 -8.33
CA ARG A 240 1.49 12.12 -8.33
C ARG A 240 2.00 11.68 -6.98
N THR A 241 2.61 12.61 -6.22
CA THR A 241 3.08 12.31 -4.86
C THR A 241 1.91 12.12 -3.89
N GLY A 242 0.80 12.83 -4.10
CA GLY A 242 -0.36 12.82 -3.22
C GLY A 242 -0.07 13.30 -1.81
N VAL A 243 1.03 14.03 -1.60
CA VAL A 243 1.43 14.68 -0.35
C VAL A 243 1.04 16.14 -0.41
N ASP A 244 0.23 16.61 0.56
CA ASP A 244 -0.30 17.98 0.54
C ASP A 244 0.80 19.02 0.65
N ASP A 245 1.89 18.72 1.37
CA ASP A 245 3.03 19.63 1.51
C ASP A 245 3.82 19.77 0.19
N VAL A 246 3.93 18.70 -0.62
CA VAL A 246 4.52 18.78 -1.97
C VAL A 246 3.62 19.60 -2.89
N ARG A 247 2.30 19.45 -2.76
CA ARG A 247 1.33 20.26 -3.53
C ARG A 247 1.43 21.74 -3.17
N ALA A 248 1.55 22.08 -1.87
CA ALA A 248 1.76 23.43 -1.41
C ALA A 248 3.09 24.00 -1.91
N LEU A 249 4.17 23.22 -1.84
CA LEU A 249 5.47 23.60 -2.39
C LEU A 249 5.38 23.89 -3.89
N SER A 250 4.75 23.01 -4.67
CA SER A 250 4.56 23.20 -6.12
C SER A 250 3.82 24.50 -6.41
N ALA A 251 2.77 24.82 -5.63
CA ALA A 251 2.02 26.07 -5.79
C ALA A 251 2.89 27.30 -5.47
N ILE A 252 3.70 27.25 -4.42
CA ILE A 252 4.63 28.31 -4.05
C ILE A 252 5.67 28.53 -5.17
N LEU A 253 6.24 27.47 -5.73
CA LEU A 253 7.21 27.56 -6.81
C LEU A 253 6.59 28.18 -8.07
N ILE A 254 5.38 27.79 -8.46
CA ILE A 254 4.64 28.34 -9.58
C ILE A 254 4.35 29.84 -9.37
N GLN A 255 3.97 30.23 -8.14
CA GLN A 255 3.75 31.64 -7.81
C GLN A 255 5.04 32.45 -7.83
N ALA A 256 6.11 31.95 -7.22
CA ALA A 256 7.39 32.64 -7.15
C ALA A 256 7.96 32.91 -8.56
N GLU A 257 7.82 31.97 -9.47
CA GLU A 257 8.21 32.15 -10.87
C GLU A 257 7.41 33.27 -11.55
N ARG A 258 6.12 33.38 -11.26
CA ARG A 258 5.23 34.37 -11.88
C ARG A 258 5.48 35.80 -11.42
N PHE A 259 5.78 35.97 -10.15
CA PHE A 259 5.88 37.31 -9.54
C PHE A 259 7.32 37.78 -9.34
N GLY A 260 8.33 36.97 -9.73
CA GLY A 260 9.75 37.32 -9.59
C GLY A 260 10.17 37.52 -8.14
N SER A 261 9.35 37.05 -7.18
CA SER A 261 9.69 37.09 -5.77
C SER A 261 10.89 36.19 -5.50
N SER A 262 11.67 36.50 -4.46
CA SER A 262 12.81 35.69 -4.06
C SER A 262 12.39 34.25 -3.76
N ILE A 263 12.56 33.35 -4.70
CA ILE A 263 12.27 31.91 -4.57
C ILE A 263 12.99 31.35 -3.34
N ALA A 264 14.23 31.78 -3.11
CA ALA A 264 15.02 31.37 -1.96
C ALA A 264 14.33 31.68 -0.62
N GLN A 265 13.77 32.88 -0.49
CA GLN A 265 13.06 33.27 0.74
C GLN A 265 11.80 32.44 0.95
N ALA A 266 11.01 32.22 -0.10
CA ALA A 266 9.80 31.39 -0.03
C ALA A 266 10.13 29.94 0.35
N LEU A 267 11.17 29.38 -0.21
CA LEU A 267 11.67 28.03 0.11
C LEU A 267 12.16 27.92 1.55
N ARG A 268 12.90 28.96 2.04
CA ARG A 268 13.39 28.99 3.43
C ARG A 268 12.23 28.98 4.43
N VAL A 269 11.21 29.80 4.20
CA VAL A 269 10.00 29.81 5.04
C VAL A 269 9.29 28.46 5.02
N GLN A 270 9.19 27.84 3.85
CA GLN A 270 8.57 26.53 3.71
C GLN A 270 9.39 25.42 4.40
N SER A 271 10.72 25.44 4.28
CA SER A 271 11.60 24.48 4.97
C SER A 271 11.44 24.58 6.48
N GLU A 272 11.44 25.79 7.05
CA GLU A 272 11.25 26.01 8.48
C GLU A 272 9.88 25.53 8.95
N ALA A 273 8.82 25.84 8.20
CA ALA A 273 7.47 25.36 8.49
C ALA A 273 7.39 23.81 8.51
N MET A 274 8.08 23.14 7.59
CA MET A 274 8.15 21.68 7.54
C MET A 274 8.91 21.07 8.72
N ARG A 275 9.99 21.70 9.15
CA ARG A 275 10.73 21.27 10.35
C ARG A 275 9.86 21.37 11.60
N VAL A 276 9.14 22.50 11.78
CA VAL A 276 8.20 22.69 12.89
C VAL A 276 7.10 21.63 12.84
N LYS A 277 6.49 21.41 11.68
CA LYS A 277 5.45 20.40 11.48
C LYS A 277 5.93 18.99 11.83
N ARG A 278 7.16 18.61 11.39
CA ARG A 278 7.78 17.31 11.72
C ARG A 278 7.96 17.14 13.24
N ARG A 279 8.39 18.19 13.93
CA ARG A 279 8.51 18.20 15.39
C ARG A 279 7.15 18.04 16.08
N GLN A 280 6.14 18.80 15.65
CA GLN A 280 4.78 18.70 16.18
C GLN A 280 4.19 17.30 16.00
N MET A 281 4.39 16.66 14.85
CA MET A 281 3.95 15.29 14.62
C MET A 281 4.63 14.28 15.54
N ALA A 282 5.92 14.47 15.86
CA ALA A 282 6.64 13.62 16.79
C ALA A 282 6.10 13.80 18.23
N GLU A 283 5.84 15.04 18.64
CA GLU A 283 5.24 15.37 19.93
C GLU A 283 3.82 14.80 20.05
N GLU A 284 3.01 14.91 19.00
CA GLU A 284 1.66 14.33 18.96
C GLU A 284 1.69 12.79 19.06
N LYS A 285 2.61 12.14 18.37
CA LYS A 285 2.80 10.68 18.49
C LYS A 285 3.19 10.31 19.92
N ALA A 286 4.09 11.06 20.55
CA ALA A 286 4.49 10.81 21.93
C ALA A 286 3.32 10.98 22.94
N GLN A 287 2.51 12.02 22.77
CA GLN A 287 1.31 12.25 23.60
C GLN A 287 0.28 11.13 23.42
N LYS A 288 0.02 10.71 22.18
CA LYS A 288 -0.88 9.58 21.89
C LYS A 288 -0.40 8.29 22.54
N THR A 289 0.90 8.04 22.54
CA THR A 289 1.49 6.85 23.19
C THR A 289 1.23 6.86 24.71
N ALA A 290 1.37 8.01 25.38
CA ALA A 290 1.08 8.14 26.79
C ALA A 290 -0.40 7.79 27.11
N VAL A 291 -1.35 8.27 26.29
CA VAL A 291 -2.78 7.94 26.45
C VAL A 291 -3.05 6.46 26.16
N GLN A 292 -2.39 5.88 25.17
CA GLN A 292 -2.55 4.45 24.85
C GLN A 292 -2.05 3.54 25.97
N MET A 293 -1.08 3.95 26.76
CA MET A 293 -0.62 3.20 27.93
C MET A 293 -1.64 3.15 29.08
N LEU A 294 -2.61 4.09 29.11
CA LEU A 294 -3.68 4.05 30.10
C LEU A 294 -4.59 2.84 29.92
N PHE A 295 -4.82 2.41 28.67
CA PHE A 295 -5.73 1.29 28.39
C PHE A 295 -5.26 -0.04 29.01
N PRO A 296 -4.02 -0.51 28.79
CA PRO A 296 -3.53 -1.71 29.49
C PRO A 296 -3.48 -1.52 31.00
N MET A 297 -3.11 -0.34 31.49
CA MET A 297 -3.03 -0.07 32.92
C MET A 297 -4.40 -0.21 33.58
N VAL A 298 -5.45 0.41 33.01
CA VAL A 298 -6.80 0.28 33.54
C VAL A 298 -7.30 -1.18 33.43
N LEU A 299 -7.03 -1.84 32.31
CA LEU A 299 -7.50 -3.22 32.08
C LEU A 299 -6.90 -4.23 33.06
N PHE A 300 -5.65 -4.05 33.48
CA PHE A 300 -4.95 -4.97 34.39
C PHE A 300 -5.06 -4.55 35.87
N ILE A 301 -4.93 -3.26 36.16
CA ILE A 301 -4.93 -2.75 37.54
C ILE A 301 -6.35 -2.73 38.12
N PHE A 302 -7.34 -2.32 37.32
CA PHE A 302 -8.72 -2.19 37.80
C PHE A 302 -9.33 -3.51 38.31
N PRO A 303 -9.22 -4.65 37.58
CA PRO A 303 -9.69 -5.94 38.11
C PRO A 303 -8.94 -6.36 39.38
N GLY A 304 -7.60 -6.09 39.45
CA GLY A 304 -6.82 -6.40 40.62
C GLY A 304 -7.31 -5.68 41.89
N ILE A 305 -7.51 -4.35 41.77
CA ILE A 305 -8.02 -3.53 42.86
C ILE A 305 -9.47 -3.98 43.24
N PHE A 306 -10.29 -4.30 42.24
CA PHE A 306 -11.67 -4.73 42.45
C PHE A 306 -11.73 -6.04 43.24
N VAL A 307 -10.87 -7.01 42.92
CA VAL A 307 -10.78 -8.28 43.66
C VAL A 307 -10.37 -8.06 45.13
N VAL A 308 -9.38 -7.17 45.36
CA VAL A 308 -8.90 -6.86 46.71
C VAL A 308 -9.97 -6.15 47.55
N LEU A 309 -10.74 -5.23 46.96
CA LEU A 309 -11.75 -4.47 47.68
C LEU A 309 -13.04 -5.26 47.88
N VAL A 310 -13.52 -5.95 46.85
CA VAL A 310 -14.81 -6.65 46.90
C VAL A 310 -14.67 -8.07 47.49
N GLY A 311 -13.49 -8.69 47.36
CA GLY A 311 -13.23 -10.04 47.87
C GLY A 311 -13.58 -10.22 49.34
N PRO A 312 -13.10 -9.40 50.29
CA PRO A 312 -13.45 -9.54 51.70
C PRO A 312 -14.92 -9.31 51.98
N ALA A 313 -15.58 -8.40 51.27
CA ALA A 313 -17.00 -8.11 51.39
C ALA A 313 -17.87 -9.31 50.91
N ALA A 314 -17.48 -9.89 49.77
CA ALA A 314 -18.17 -11.08 49.24
C ALA A 314 -18.06 -12.30 50.16
N ILE A 315 -16.89 -12.53 50.75
CA ILE A 315 -16.69 -13.62 51.72
C ILE A 315 -17.60 -13.42 52.94
N LYS A 316 -17.63 -12.22 53.53
CA LYS A 316 -18.51 -11.93 54.68
C LYS A 316 -19.99 -12.04 54.34
N MET A 317 -20.43 -11.67 53.14
CA MET A 317 -21.79 -11.86 52.69
C MET A 317 -22.15 -13.35 52.52
N MET A 318 -21.24 -14.15 52.00
CA MET A 318 -21.43 -15.60 51.87
C MET A 318 -21.51 -16.29 53.26
N GLU A 319 -20.71 -15.91 54.23
CA GLU A 319 -20.76 -16.41 55.60
C GLU A 319 -22.04 -16.00 56.33
N ALA A 320 -22.54 -14.78 56.12
CA ALA A 320 -23.78 -14.29 56.73
C ALA A 320 -25.04 -14.87 56.06
N GLY A 321 -24.95 -15.34 54.80
CA GLY A 321 -26.09 -15.97 54.09
C GLY A 321 -26.19 -17.48 54.28
N VAL A 322 -25.25 -18.13 54.97
CA VAL A 322 -25.25 -19.57 55.29
C VAL A 322 -25.67 -19.83 56.75
N ALA A 323 -25.82 -18.80 57.56
CA ALA A 323 -26.37 -18.83 58.90
C ALA A 323 -27.87 -18.45 58.94
#